data_3c7b406539fa84075f5adf99f3de51ab
#
_entry.id   3c7b406539fa84075f5adf99f3de51ab
#
_cell.length_a   1.000
_cell.length_b   1.000
_cell.length_c   1.000
_cell.angle_alpha   90.00
_cell.angle_beta   90.00
_cell.angle_gamma   90.00
#
_symmetry.space_group_name_H-M   'P 1'
#
loop_
_entity.id
_entity.type
_entity.pdbx_description
1 polymer ?
#
loop_
_entity_poly.entity_id
_entity_poly.type
_entity_poly.pdbx_seq_one_letter_code
_entity_poly.pdbx_strand_id
1 'polypeptide(L)'
;PQRGFENTGGSLGMGLGYAAGLGLSLRRKDLPSRVFCILGDGECDEGSIWESAAFIGHNQLSNVTVIVDQNRMQLDGPCASILDTGSIARKFDAFGFESVEVDGHDVLALYDALKQQTSRPRAIIAHTIKGKGLSFAENNVSFHDACVTDGLYEQALSDLKVAEEACSC
;
A
#
# COMPACT_ATOMS: atom_id res chain seq x y z
N PRO A 1 -12.65 11.12 10.27
CA PRO A 1 -12.15 10.49 9.07
C PRO A 1 -11.95 11.54 7.99
N GLN A 2 -10.82 11.50 7.29
CA GLN A 2 -10.64 12.34 6.11
C GLN A 2 -11.65 11.90 5.05
N ARG A 3 -12.17 12.84 4.24
CA ARG A 3 -13.09 12.50 3.15
C ARG A 3 -12.46 11.50 2.20
N GLY A 4 -13.15 10.39 1.92
CA GLY A 4 -12.70 9.33 1.01
C GLY A 4 -12.00 8.15 1.69
N PHE A 5 -11.91 8.15 3.03
CA PHE A 5 -11.42 7.00 3.79
C PHE A 5 -12.53 6.53 4.73
N GLU A 6 -12.98 5.30 4.55
CA GLU A 6 -13.99 4.66 5.40
C GLU A 6 -13.38 4.18 6.72
N ASN A 7 -12.11 3.75 6.68
CA ASN A 7 -11.39 3.27 7.84
C ASN A 7 -9.89 3.60 7.74
N THR A 8 -9.30 3.96 8.89
CA THR A 8 -7.85 4.10 9.08
C THR A 8 -7.52 3.51 10.43
N GLY A 9 -6.36 2.86 10.58
CA GLY A 9 -5.99 2.26 11.84
C GLY A 9 -4.49 2.05 12.00
N GLY A 10 -4.01 2.12 13.24
CA GLY A 10 -2.63 1.81 13.61
C GLY A 10 -2.43 0.34 14.02
N SER A 11 -3.50 -0.44 14.12
CA SER A 11 -3.40 -1.88 14.38
C SER A 11 -3.12 -2.62 13.08
N LEU A 12 -1.86 -2.99 12.87
CA LEU A 12 -1.40 -3.64 11.65
C LEU A 12 -2.19 -4.93 11.37
N GLY A 13 -2.42 -5.21 10.09
CA GLY A 13 -3.10 -6.41 9.62
C GLY A 13 -4.62 -6.39 9.68
N MET A 14 -5.24 -5.39 10.31
CA MET A 14 -6.70 -5.33 10.45
C MET A 14 -7.41 -4.80 9.22
N GLY A 15 -6.77 -3.93 8.46
CA GLY A 15 -7.36 -3.23 7.31
C GLY A 15 -7.90 -4.18 6.24
N LEU A 16 -7.16 -5.23 5.92
CA LEU A 16 -7.55 -6.18 4.90
C LEU A 16 -8.77 -7.03 5.32
N GLY A 17 -8.92 -7.34 6.60
CA GLY A 17 -10.12 -8.01 7.13
C GLY A 17 -11.37 -7.15 6.99
N TYR A 18 -11.27 -5.85 7.26
CA TYR A 18 -12.37 -4.90 7.02
C TYR A 18 -12.72 -4.82 5.52
N ALA A 19 -11.71 -4.74 4.66
CA ALA A 19 -11.90 -4.72 3.21
C ALA A 19 -12.59 -5.99 2.71
N ALA A 20 -12.23 -7.15 3.24
CA ALA A 20 -12.87 -8.44 2.94
C ALA A 20 -14.36 -8.44 3.30
N GLY A 21 -14.70 -8.00 4.51
CA GLY A 21 -16.08 -7.91 4.98
C GLY A 21 -16.92 -6.93 4.15
N LEU A 22 -16.36 -5.75 3.86
CA LEU A 22 -17.00 -4.74 3.04
C LEU A 22 -17.21 -5.23 1.60
N GLY A 23 -16.17 -5.79 0.97
CA GLY A 23 -16.23 -6.34 -0.38
C GLY A 23 -17.30 -7.42 -0.52
N LEU A 24 -17.38 -8.34 0.45
CA LEU A 24 -18.43 -9.38 0.49
C LEU A 24 -19.82 -8.76 0.64
N SER A 25 -19.97 -7.76 1.53
CA SER A 25 -21.26 -7.08 1.75
C SER A 25 -21.76 -6.37 0.49
N LEU A 26 -20.88 -5.63 -0.19
CA LEU A 26 -21.19 -4.93 -1.44
C LEU A 26 -21.65 -5.92 -2.53
N ARG A 27 -20.91 -7.02 -2.69
CA ARG A 27 -21.28 -8.07 -3.66
C ARG A 27 -22.62 -8.72 -3.35
N ARG A 28 -22.91 -9.02 -2.06
CA ARG A 28 -24.20 -9.61 -1.66
C ARG A 28 -25.40 -8.67 -1.88
N LYS A 29 -25.13 -7.36 -1.87
CA LYS A 29 -26.14 -6.33 -2.14
C LYS A 29 -26.21 -5.92 -3.60
N ASP A 30 -25.45 -6.58 -4.46
CA ASP A 30 -25.35 -6.26 -5.90
C ASP A 30 -24.95 -4.80 -6.17
N LEU A 31 -24.08 -4.25 -5.33
CA LEU A 31 -23.59 -2.88 -5.45
C LEU A 31 -22.28 -2.86 -6.26
N PRO A 32 -22.13 -1.94 -7.25
CA PRO A 32 -21.00 -1.92 -8.16
C PRO A 32 -19.74 -1.29 -7.55
N SER A 33 -19.76 -0.97 -6.27
CA SER A 33 -18.67 -0.29 -5.58
C SER A 33 -17.44 -1.20 -5.44
N ARG A 34 -16.26 -0.60 -5.55
CA ARG A 34 -14.97 -1.25 -5.34
C ARG A 34 -14.41 -0.87 -3.98
N VAL A 35 -13.63 -1.75 -3.40
CA VAL A 35 -12.91 -1.56 -2.13
C VAL A 35 -11.43 -1.54 -2.42
N PHE A 36 -10.73 -0.51 -1.96
CA PHE A 36 -9.28 -0.39 -2.02
C PHE A 36 -8.73 -0.45 -0.60
N CYS A 37 -7.72 -1.29 -0.40
CA CYS A 37 -7.03 -1.45 0.88
C CYS A 37 -5.54 -1.19 0.67
N ILE A 38 -5.00 -0.19 1.36
CA ILE A 38 -3.56 0.11 1.32
C ILE A 38 -2.92 -0.56 2.52
N LEU A 39 -1.83 -1.27 2.28
CA LEU A 39 -1.01 -1.98 3.26
C LEU A 39 0.44 -1.53 3.14
N GLY A 40 1.17 -1.54 4.26
CA GLY A 40 2.64 -1.50 4.21
C GLY A 40 3.23 -2.89 3.95
N ASP A 41 4.44 -2.93 3.40
CA ASP A 41 5.15 -4.21 3.22
C ASP A 41 5.52 -4.88 4.55
N GLY A 42 5.96 -4.11 5.55
CA GLY A 42 6.16 -4.61 6.91
C GLY A 42 4.85 -5.06 7.58
N GLU A 43 3.71 -4.45 7.25
CA GLU A 43 2.39 -4.91 7.70
C GLU A 43 2.06 -6.31 7.14
N CYS A 44 2.60 -6.67 5.99
CA CYS A 44 2.41 -7.99 5.40
C CYS A 44 3.11 -9.13 6.17
N ASP A 45 3.85 -8.83 7.24
CA ASP A 45 4.36 -9.82 8.18
C ASP A 45 3.28 -10.29 9.18
N GLU A 46 2.16 -9.57 9.28
CA GLU A 46 1.03 -9.96 10.12
C GLU A 46 0.25 -11.15 9.52
N GLY A 47 0.00 -12.19 10.34
CA GLY A 47 -0.74 -13.38 9.91
C GLY A 47 -2.15 -13.08 9.43
N SER A 48 -2.83 -12.10 10.02
CA SER A 48 -4.18 -11.66 9.67
C SER A 48 -4.32 -11.15 8.23
N ILE A 49 -3.24 -10.63 7.63
CA ILE A 49 -3.20 -10.29 6.20
C ILE A 49 -3.44 -11.54 5.34
N TRP A 50 -2.74 -12.63 5.65
CA TRP A 50 -2.81 -13.87 4.84
C TRP A 50 -4.10 -14.64 5.08
N GLU A 51 -4.64 -14.61 6.30
CA GLU A 51 -5.98 -15.15 6.61
C GLU A 51 -7.05 -14.40 5.82
N SER A 52 -6.96 -13.07 5.77
CA SER A 52 -7.88 -12.22 4.99
C SER A 52 -7.71 -12.43 3.49
N ALA A 53 -6.47 -12.57 3.00
CA ALA A 53 -6.18 -12.86 1.59
C ALA A 53 -6.77 -14.21 1.17
N ALA A 54 -6.61 -15.26 1.99
CA ALA A 54 -7.22 -16.57 1.75
C ALA A 54 -8.76 -16.46 1.64
N PHE A 55 -9.39 -15.70 2.52
CA PHE A 55 -10.85 -15.47 2.48
C PHE A 55 -11.28 -14.71 1.22
N ILE A 56 -10.58 -13.63 0.86
CA ILE A 56 -10.87 -12.81 -0.34
C ILE A 56 -10.72 -13.67 -1.59
N GLY A 57 -9.62 -14.42 -1.71
CA GLY A 57 -9.36 -15.29 -2.85
C GLY A 57 -10.38 -16.42 -2.97
N HIS A 58 -10.68 -17.14 -1.87
CA HIS A 58 -11.69 -18.19 -1.84
C HIS A 58 -13.07 -17.69 -2.29
N ASN A 59 -13.45 -16.52 -1.82
CA ASN A 59 -14.73 -15.91 -2.21
C ASN A 59 -14.65 -15.17 -3.56
N GLN A 60 -13.51 -15.13 -4.24
CA GLN A 60 -13.33 -14.44 -5.52
C GLN A 60 -13.87 -13.01 -5.50
N LEU A 61 -13.52 -12.23 -4.48
CA LEU A 61 -13.98 -10.86 -4.31
C LEU A 61 -13.26 -9.92 -5.29
N SER A 62 -13.62 -9.98 -6.57
CA SER A 62 -13.02 -9.17 -7.64
C SER A 62 -13.22 -7.66 -7.47
N ASN A 63 -14.13 -7.27 -6.57
CA ASN A 63 -14.35 -5.88 -6.18
C ASN A 63 -13.37 -5.38 -5.10
N VAL A 64 -12.44 -6.22 -4.61
CA VAL A 64 -11.40 -5.84 -3.65
C VAL A 64 -10.06 -5.73 -4.37
N THR A 65 -9.39 -4.59 -4.19
CA THR A 65 -8.03 -4.33 -4.66
C THR A 65 -7.15 -4.00 -3.47
N VAL A 66 -6.07 -4.75 -3.29
CA VAL A 66 -5.03 -4.48 -2.32
C VAL A 66 -3.93 -3.68 -2.99
N ILE A 67 -3.39 -2.68 -2.30
CA ILE A 67 -2.23 -1.91 -2.73
C ILE A 67 -1.20 -2.05 -1.62
N VAL A 68 -0.03 -2.59 -1.95
CA VAL A 68 1.09 -2.71 -0.99
C VAL A 68 2.11 -1.64 -1.30
N ASP A 69 2.31 -0.71 -0.36
CA ASP A 69 3.45 0.21 -0.38
C ASP A 69 4.71 -0.57 0.00
N GLN A 70 5.42 -1.06 -1.02
CA GLN A 70 6.65 -1.82 -0.85
C GLN A 70 7.87 -0.89 -0.83
N ASN A 71 8.04 -0.18 0.27
CA ASN A 71 9.18 0.70 0.50
C ASN A 71 10.39 0.00 1.14
N ARG A 72 10.27 -1.29 1.47
CA ARG A 72 11.30 -2.17 2.04
C ARG A 72 11.79 -1.79 3.43
N MET A 73 11.05 -0.92 4.13
CA MET A 73 11.40 -0.43 5.45
C MET A 73 10.24 -0.58 6.41
N GLN A 74 10.51 -1.02 7.63
CA GLN A 74 9.57 -1.00 8.73
C GLN A 74 10.19 -0.31 9.95
N LEU A 75 9.48 -0.27 11.09
CA LEU A 75 9.85 0.52 12.27
C LEU A 75 11.29 0.27 12.74
N ASP A 76 11.74 -0.99 12.74
CA ASP A 76 13.03 -1.40 13.29
C ASP A 76 14.13 -1.53 12.23
N GLY A 77 13.85 -1.24 10.95
CA GLY A 77 14.85 -1.30 9.90
C GLY A 77 14.34 -1.87 8.56
N PRO A 78 15.26 -2.35 7.71
CA PRO A 78 14.91 -2.99 6.45
C PRO A 78 14.09 -4.27 6.67
N CYS A 79 12.97 -4.42 5.96
CA CYS A 79 12.08 -5.58 6.07
C CYS A 79 12.84 -6.91 5.93
N ALA A 80 13.71 -7.03 4.94
CA ALA A 80 14.50 -8.24 4.70
C ALA A 80 15.45 -8.62 5.86
N SER A 81 15.83 -7.67 6.71
CA SER A 81 16.68 -7.93 7.87
C SER A 81 15.89 -8.36 9.10
N ILE A 82 14.60 -8.02 9.15
CA ILE A 82 13.71 -8.33 10.28
C ILE A 82 13.00 -9.65 10.03
N LEU A 83 12.30 -9.77 8.90
CA LEU A 83 11.62 -11.00 8.49
C LEU A 83 11.52 -11.05 6.97
N ASP A 84 12.42 -11.82 6.33
CA ASP A 84 12.33 -12.07 4.88
C ASP A 84 11.33 -13.19 4.61
N THR A 85 10.16 -12.82 4.18
CA THR A 85 9.11 -13.78 3.82
C THR A 85 9.01 -14.01 2.30
N GLY A 86 9.94 -13.49 1.50
CA GLY A 86 9.97 -13.60 0.05
C GLY A 86 8.99 -12.68 -0.67
N SER A 87 8.61 -13.01 -1.90
CA SER A 87 7.79 -12.15 -2.75
C SER A 87 6.35 -12.03 -2.26
N ILE A 88 5.93 -10.82 -1.92
CA ILE A 88 4.56 -10.49 -1.54
C ILE A 88 3.60 -10.74 -2.72
N ALA A 89 3.98 -10.38 -3.95
CA ALA A 89 3.19 -10.64 -5.14
C ALA A 89 2.85 -12.13 -5.29
N ARG A 90 3.86 -13.00 -5.22
CA ARG A 90 3.66 -14.45 -5.33
C ARG A 90 2.77 -15.03 -4.23
N LYS A 91 2.80 -14.45 -3.03
CA LYS A 91 1.91 -14.88 -1.95
C LYS A 91 0.46 -14.53 -2.25
N PHE A 92 0.17 -13.31 -2.70
CA PHE A 92 -1.17 -12.94 -3.13
C PHE A 92 -1.64 -13.81 -4.31
N ASP A 93 -0.76 -14.09 -5.30
CA ASP A 93 -1.09 -14.99 -6.40
C ASP A 93 -1.46 -16.39 -5.91
N ALA A 94 -0.74 -16.94 -4.92
CA ALA A 94 -1.03 -18.23 -4.32
C ALA A 94 -2.42 -18.28 -3.63
N PHE A 95 -2.91 -17.14 -3.14
CA PHE A 95 -4.26 -16.99 -2.62
C PHE A 95 -5.32 -16.67 -3.70
N GLY A 96 -4.93 -16.65 -4.98
CA GLY A 96 -5.87 -16.49 -6.09
C GLY A 96 -6.10 -15.03 -6.55
N PHE A 97 -5.27 -14.12 -6.09
CA PHE A 97 -5.27 -12.74 -6.62
C PHE A 97 -4.62 -12.69 -8.01
N GLU A 98 -4.83 -11.59 -8.70
CA GLU A 98 -4.05 -11.17 -9.85
C GLU A 98 -3.11 -10.07 -9.39
N SER A 99 -1.82 -10.40 -9.25
CA SER A 99 -0.81 -9.46 -8.79
C SER A 99 -0.14 -8.73 -9.95
N VAL A 100 0.18 -7.46 -9.72
CA VAL A 100 0.99 -6.63 -10.62
C VAL A 100 1.99 -5.82 -9.79
N GLU A 101 3.21 -5.71 -10.29
CA GLU A 101 4.25 -4.87 -9.68
C GLU A 101 4.42 -3.60 -10.51
N VAL A 102 4.45 -2.44 -9.86
CA VAL A 102 4.56 -1.13 -10.52
C VAL A 102 5.56 -0.23 -9.79
N ASP A 103 6.12 0.74 -10.49
CA ASP A 103 6.79 1.86 -9.84
C ASP A 103 5.74 2.70 -9.10
N GLY A 104 5.83 2.73 -7.76
CA GLY A 104 4.89 3.46 -6.91
C GLY A 104 5.05 4.98 -6.97
N HIS A 105 6.09 5.49 -7.63
CA HIS A 105 6.28 6.91 -7.91
C HIS A 105 5.85 7.32 -9.31
N ASP A 106 5.50 6.37 -10.18
CA ASP A 106 4.86 6.64 -11.47
C ASP A 106 3.34 6.69 -11.31
N VAL A 107 2.81 7.92 -11.27
CA VAL A 107 1.37 8.18 -11.08
C VAL A 107 0.53 7.58 -12.22
N LEU A 108 1.05 7.56 -13.46
CA LEU A 108 0.32 7.01 -14.61
C LEU A 108 0.27 5.49 -14.52
N ALA A 109 1.38 4.82 -14.17
CA ALA A 109 1.41 3.39 -13.96
C ALA A 109 0.47 2.95 -12.83
N LEU A 110 0.45 3.68 -11.71
CA LEU A 110 -0.50 3.44 -10.62
C LEU A 110 -1.94 3.64 -11.05
N TYR A 111 -2.24 4.73 -11.76
CA TYR A 111 -3.58 5.00 -12.26
C TYR A 111 -4.09 3.88 -13.17
N ASP A 112 -3.27 3.44 -14.12
CA ASP A 112 -3.62 2.37 -15.04
C ASP A 112 -3.84 1.03 -14.31
N ALA A 113 -2.96 0.72 -13.34
CA ALA A 113 -3.13 -0.45 -12.49
C ALA A 113 -4.43 -0.41 -11.69
N LEU A 114 -4.77 0.75 -11.09
CA LEU A 114 -6.00 0.94 -10.30
C LEU A 114 -7.27 0.90 -11.14
N LYS A 115 -7.22 1.42 -12.35
CA LYS A 115 -8.36 1.48 -13.26
C LYS A 115 -8.75 0.12 -13.81
N GLN A 116 -7.78 -0.77 -14.00
CA GLN A 116 -8.01 -2.08 -14.58
C GLN A 116 -8.95 -2.91 -13.70
N GLN A 117 -9.99 -3.47 -14.32
CA GLN A 117 -10.90 -4.42 -13.69
C GLN A 117 -10.53 -5.84 -14.10
N THR A 118 -10.58 -6.76 -13.15
CA THR A 118 -10.25 -8.17 -13.36
C THR A 118 -11.38 -9.05 -12.81
N SER A 119 -11.41 -10.30 -13.23
CA SER A 119 -12.37 -11.29 -12.72
C SER A 119 -11.99 -11.85 -11.35
N ARG A 120 -10.78 -11.58 -10.88
CA ARG A 120 -10.23 -12.01 -9.60
C ARG A 120 -9.93 -10.81 -8.70
N PRO A 121 -9.79 -10.99 -7.38
CA PRO A 121 -9.25 -9.92 -6.53
C PRO A 121 -7.84 -9.52 -7.03
N ARG A 122 -7.48 -8.27 -6.83
CA ARG A 122 -6.22 -7.73 -7.36
C ARG A 122 -5.27 -7.32 -6.24
N ALA A 123 -3.97 -7.54 -6.45
CA ALA A 123 -2.90 -7.01 -5.61
C ALA A 123 -1.94 -6.16 -6.45
N ILE A 124 -1.79 -4.89 -6.11
CA ILE A 124 -0.85 -3.96 -6.73
C ILE A 124 0.32 -3.78 -5.75
N ILE A 125 1.49 -4.23 -6.14
CA ILE A 125 2.72 -4.06 -5.36
C ILE A 125 3.42 -2.82 -5.91
N ALA A 126 3.30 -1.73 -5.18
CA ALA A 126 3.87 -0.45 -5.54
C ALA A 126 5.28 -0.33 -4.94
N HIS A 127 6.31 -0.43 -5.78
CA HIS A 127 7.69 -0.23 -5.35
C HIS A 127 7.94 1.25 -5.10
N THR A 128 8.23 1.60 -3.86
CA THR A 128 8.44 2.98 -3.44
C THR A 128 9.76 3.16 -2.71
N ILE A 129 10.11 4.41 -2.48
CA ILE A 129 11.20 4.82 -1.60
C ILE A 129 10.56 5.53 -0.41
N LYS A 130 10.80 5.02 0.81
CA LYS A 130 10.32 5.69 2.03
C LYS A 130 10.85 7.11 2.09
N GLY A 131 9.96 8.08 2.32
CA GLY A 131 10.32 9.50 2.43
C GLY A 131 10.75 10.18 1.13
N LYS A 132 10.42 9.60 -0.04
CA LYS A 132 10.77 10.12 -1.36
C LYS A 132 10.53 11.61 -1.52
N GLY A 133 11.54 12.33 -2.00
CA GLY A 133 11.51 13.77 -2.24
C GLY A 133 11.98 14.62 -1.06
N LEU A 134 12.22 14.03 0.12
CA LEU A 134 12.73 14.73 1.30
C LEU A 134 14.10 14.17 1.67
N SER A 135 15.17 14.94 1.43
CA SER A 135 16.56 14.51 1.59
C SER A 135 16.90 13.92 2.97
N PHE A 136 16.26 14.42 4.01
CA PHE A 136 16.43 13.95 5.39
C PHE A 136 15.61 12.71 5.74
N ALA A 137 14.57 12.38 4.96
CA ALA A 137 13.63 11.31 5.24
C ALA A 137 13.80 10.10 4.31
N GLU A 138 14.42 10.26 3.12
CA GLU A 138 14.60 9.13 2.18
C GLU A 138 15.38 7.98 2.81
N ASN A 139 14.78 6.78 2.80
CA ASN A 139 15.35 5.55 3.37
C ASN A 139 15.78 5.70 4.84
N ASN A 140 15.19 6.63 5.58
CA ASN A 140 15.53 6.89 6.97
C ASN A 140 14.44 6.37 7.92
N VAL A 141 14.74 5.29 8.63
CA VAL A 141 13.84 4.64 9.61
C VAL A 141 13.37 5.61 10.69
N SER A 142 14.23 6.55 11.13
CA SER A 142 13.88 7.52 12.17
C SER A 142 12.70 8.41 11.81
N PHE A 143 12.34 8.48 10.52
CA PHE A 143 11.18 9.21 10.02
C PHE A 143 9.95 8.31 9.79
N HIS A 144 9.94 7.10 10.36
CA HIS A 144 8.73 6.29 10.38
C HIS A 144 7.64 6.93 11.27
N ASP A 145 8.06 7.47 12.42
CA ASP A 145 7.22 8.24 13.33
C ASP A 145 8.05 9.37 13.96
N ALA A 146 8.05 10.54 13.31
CA ALA A 146 8.85 11.68 13.73
C ALA A 146 8.07 12.99 13.62
N CYS A 147 8.30 13.90 14.57
CA CYS A 147 7.79 15.26 14.48
C CYS A 147 8.62 16.08 13.50
N VAL A 148 7.95 16.75 12.57
CA VAL A 148 8.57 17.72 11.67
C VAL A 148 8.74 19.04 12.44
N THR A 149 9.99 19.42 12.70
CA THR A 149 10.33 20.73 13.29
C THR A 149 10.26 21.84 12.23
N ASP A 150 10.21 23.12 12.66
CA ASP A 150 10.17 24.25 11.73
C ASP A 150 11.34 24.22 10.74
N GLY A 151 12.56 23.88 11.21
CA GLY A 151 13.72 23.75 10.34
C GLY A 151 13.61 22.62 9.31
N LEU A 152 13.07 21.48 9.68
CA LEU A 152 12.80 20.37 8.76
C LEU A 152 11.68 20.71 7.78
N TYR A 153 10.70 21.49 8.20
CA TYR A 153 9.62 21.96 7.32
C TYR A 153 10.17 22.88 6.21
N GLU A 154 11.00 23.86 6.58
CA GLU A 154 11.66 24.74 5.59
C GLU A 154 12.56 23.95 4.62
N GLN A 155 13.30 22.97 5.14
CA GLN A 155 14.11 22.09 4.29
C GLN A 155 13.23 21.27 3.34
N ALA A 156 12.12 20.71 3.81
CA ALA A 156 11.18 19.97 2.98
C ALA A 156 10.63 20.82 1.83
N LEU A 157 10.25 22.08 2.12
CA LEU A 157 9.80 23.00 1.08
C LEU A 157 10.90 23.30 0.05
N SER A 158 12.15 23.39 0.49
CA SER A 158 13.30 23.60 -0.42
C SER A 158 13.53 22.37 -1.30
N ASP A 159 13.53 21.17 -0.73
CA ASP A 159 13.73 19.91 -1.45
C ASP A 159 12.65 19.71 -2.54
N LEU A 160 11.39 19.98 -2.21
CA LEU A 160 10.26 19.85 -3.14
C LEU A 160 10.30 20.86 -4.28
N LYS A 161 10.75 22.10 -4.04
CA LYS A 161 10.93 23.12 -5.10
C LYS A 161 12.00 22.71 -6.11
N VAL A 162 13.13 22.18 -5.64
CA VAL A 162 14.19 21.67 -6.52
C VAL A 162 13.70 20.50 -7.38
N ALA A 163 12.89 19.60 -6.81
CA ALA A 163 12.30 18.49 -7.55
C ALA A 163 11.29 18.95 -8.62
N GLU A 164 10.48 19.98 -8.33
CA GLU A 164 9.52 20.55 -9.26
C GLU A 164 10.19 21.22 -10.47
N GLU A 165 11.27 21.98 -10.22
CA GLU A 165 12.07 22.61 -11.26
C GLU A 165 12.74 21.56 -12.17
N ALA A 166 13.21 20.44 -11.62
CA ALA A 166 13.83 19.36 -12.37
C ALA A 166 12.83 18.58 -13.28
N CYS A 167 11.55 18.52 -12.88
CA CYS A 167 10.51 17.89 -13.68
C CYS A 167 9.95 18.80 -14.80
N SER A 168 10.27 20.09 -14.77
CA SER A 168 9.77 21.10 -15.71
C SER A 168 10.68 21.31 -16.92
N CYS A 169 11.82 20.60 -17.02
CA CYS A 169 12.78 20.59 -18.10
C CYS A 169 12.67 19.30 -18.92
#